data_2b75cb5fad8d8139414a86ce84c28a8f
#
_entry.id   2b75cb5fad8d8139414a86ce84c28a8f
#
_cell.length_a   1.000
_cell.length_b   1.000
_cell.length_c   1.000
_cell.angle_alpha   90.00
_cell.angle_beta   90.00
_cell.angle_gamma   90.00
#
_symmetry.space_group_name_H-M   'P 1'
#
loop_
_entity.id
_entity.type
_entity.pdbx_description
1 polymer ?
#
loop_
_entity_poly.entity_id
_entity_poly.type
_entity_poly.pdbx_seq_one_letter_code
_entity_poly.pdbx_strand_id
1 'polypeptide(L)'
;MPEDLGFEGGEGGINGENGGAAPSAEKLQKLDQLLEKTALYAQFLDESVRDIDGKLAQAARTKAEANSTGDEPARSKRKPSEPSDQTKSPKKRKASGSSSYADDSSAPPSDETNQREREPSDSTAAAVEQKPISETRALLPLMNGELRDYQLRGVRWLISLYHNGMNGVLADEMGLGKTVQTVGFLSFMFHRGIHGPFIVLAPLSTLPNWKSEFERWCPSMSAILYHGNKDERSELQNDILRRKVDSNFPTILTSYEVFMRDRAALNKLNYKYLVVDEGHRLKNFDCKLIKQVRQINTDNKLLLTGTPLQNRLTELWSLLNFLAPEVFANMGEFQSWFAFGDYIGSENEKVIEAQRNESLVSKLHQIISPYLLRREKKDVESALPKKKEVVLYAQLAEEQRTLTQAYLDGSIESVLKKRSEDGNKAAIRGLNNELMQLRKVCNHPDLLTGQFDTSGEFPSPEKLMKQCGKLQLLERVLERLRCNQHKVLIFSQMSQMLDLLEHVLDQRGWGCCRIDGTVAMEDRQEQIRKFNEDPNTFVFLLTTRAGGLGLNLMAADTVRVH
;
A
#
# COMPACT_ATOMS: atom_id res chain seq x y z
N MET A 1 -38.41 47.53 -17.19
CA MET A 1 -37.93 47.64 -18.56
C MET A 1 -36.62 46.85 -18.58
N PRO A 2 -36.53 45.68 -19.17
CA PRO A 2 -35.28 44.94 -19.36
C PRO A 2 -34.74 45.27 -20.73
N GLU A 3 -33.44 45.50 -20.81
CA GLU A 3 -32.71 45.67 -22.07
C GLU A 3 -32.28 44.31 -22.59
N ASP A 4 -32.62 44.07 -23.85
CA ASP A 4 -32.20 42.94 -24.67
C ASP A 4 -30.69 42.92 -24.88
N LEU A 5 -30.05 41.76 -24.58
CA LEU A 5 -28.77 41.40 -25.15
C LEU A 5 -28.93 40.15 -26.02
N GLY A 6 -28.87 40.39 -27.33
CA GLY A 6 -29.01 39.41 -28.37
C GLY A 6 -27.97 38.28 -28.29
N PHE A 7 -28.44 37.04 -28.35
CA PHE A 7 -27.64 35.87 -28.67
C PHE A 7 -27.60 35.73 -30.20
N GLU A 8 -26.47 36.08 -30.81
CA GLU A 8 -26.16 35.63 -32.17
C GLU A 8 -25.77 34.16 -32.12
N GLY A 9 -26.59 33.34 -32.76
CA GLY A 9 -26.32 31.95 -32.99
C GLY A 9 -25.21 31.74 -34.01
N GLY A 10 -24.04 31.29 -33.53
CA GLY A 10 -23.00 30.72 -34.38
C GLY A 10 -23.25 29.24 -34.57
N GLU A 11 -23.86 28.86 -35.68
CA GLU A 11 -23.88 27.48 -36.17
C GLU A 11 -22.45 27.09 -36.60
N GLY A 12 -21.68 26.52 -35.66
CA GLY A 12 -20.44 25.78 -35.95
C GLY A 12 -20.78 24.36 -36.32
N GLY A 13 -20.91 24.08 -37.60
CA GLY A 13 -21.09 22.73 -38.11
C GLY A 13 -19.95 21.79 -37.63
N ILE A 14 -20.29 20.85 -36.79
CA ILE A 14 -19.43 19.71 -36.46
C ILE A 14 -19.59 18.72 -37.61
N ASN A 15 -18.72 18.82 -38.61
CA ASN A 15 -18.54 17.77 -39.60
C ASN A 15 -17.99 16.52 -38.89
N GLY A 16 -18.86 15.62 -38.60
CA GLY A 16 -18.54 14.26 -38.15
C GLY A 16 -18.07 13.41 -39.33
N GLU A 17 -16.80 13.51 -39.69
CA GLU A 17 -16.10 12.50 -40.47
C GLU A 17 -15.12 11.74 -39.56
N ASN A 18 -15.65 10.81 -38.79
CA ASN A 18 -14.86 9.72 -38.21
C ASN A 18 -15.27 8.39 -38.84
N GLY A 19 -15.07 8.28 -40.14
CA GLY A 19 -14.98 7.00 -40.81
C GLY A 19 -13.64 6.36 -40.38
N GLY A 20 -13.70 5.14 -39.82
CA GLY A 20 -12.54 4.35 -39.41
C GLY A 20 -11.62 4.03 -40.58
N ALA A 21 -10.80 4.97 -41.01
CA ALA A 21 -9.74 4.76 -41.95
C ALA A 21 -8.61 3.98 -41.26
N ALA A 22 -8.09 2.94 -41.94
CA ALA A 22 -6.89 2.23 -41.50
C ALA A 22 -5.78 3.25 -41.18
N PRO A 23 -4.97 3.04 -40.14
CA PRO A 23 -3.91 3.98 -39.78
C PRO A 23 -3.00 4.20 -40.99
N SER A 24 -2.71 5.47 -41.30
CA SER A 24 -1.84 5.83 -42.42
C SER A 24 -0.48 5.14 -42.27
N ALA A 25 0.19 4.82 -43.39
CA ALA A 25 1.51 4.19 -43.40
C ALA A 25 2.52 4.94 -42.51
N GLU A 26 2.42 6.29 -42.44
CA GLU A 26 3.23 7.15 -41.58
C GLU A 26 3.00 6.89 -40.08
N LYS A 27 1.74 6.65 -39.67
CA LYS A 27 1.41 6.31 -38.27
C LYS A 27 1.96 4.95 -37.86
N LEU A 28 1.89 3.96 -38.75
CA LEU A 28 2.48 2.63 -38.51
C LEU A 28 4.01 2.73 -38.40
N GLN A 29 4.66 3.49 -39.27
CA GLN A 29 6.10 3.71 -39.19
C GLN A 29 6.54 4.37 -37.88
N LYS A 30 5.81 5.35 -37.38
CA LYS A 30 6.08 5.97 -36.05
C LYS A 30 5.89 4.96 -34.92
N LEU A 31 4.87 4.11 -34.98
CA LEU A 31 4.64 3.05 -33.99
C LEU A 31 5.79 2.04 -34.02
N ASP A 32 6.24 1.61 -35.18
CA ASP A 32 7.35 0.68 -35.32
C ASP A 32 8.67 1.29 -34.80
N GLN A 33 8.95 2.56 -35.08
CA GLN A 33 10.08 3.29 -34.49
C GLN A 33 10.01 3.36 -32.95
N LEU A 34 8.81 3.55 -32.40
CA LEU A 34 8.61 3.55 -30.95
C LEU A 34 8.86 2.15 -30.37
N LEU A 35 8.40 1.10 -31.05
CA LEU A 35 8.65 -0.29 -30.65
C LEU A 35 10.15 -0.61 -30.67
N GLU A 36 10.88 -0.21 -31.70
CA GLU A 36 12.33 -0.39 -31.76
C GLU A 36 13.05 0.32 -30.61
N LYS A 37 12.70 1.59 -30.33
CA LYS A 37 13.28 2.32 -29.20
C LYS A 37 12.99 1.64 -27.86
N THR A 38 11.76 1.21 -27.64
CA THR A 38 11.38 0.57 -26.37
C THR A 38 11.97 -0.83 -26.22
N ALA A 39 12.12 -1.58 -27.32
CA ALA A 39 12.85 -2.84 -27.30
C ALA A 39 14.33 -2.66 -26.94
N LEU A 40 14.97 -1.62 -27.48
CA LEU A 40 16.34 -1.24 -27.12
C LEU A 40 16.47 -0.88 -25.64
N TYR A 41 15.51 -0.12 -25.09
CA TYR A 41 15.49 0.20 -23.66
C TYR A 41 15.30 -1.05 -22.79
N ALA A 42 14.43 -1.99 -23.18
CA ALA A 42 14.26 -3.25 -22.48
C ALA A 42 15.57 -4.07 -22.46
N GLN A 43 16.29 -4.12 -23.58
CA GLN A 43 17.58 -4.78 -23.67
C GLN A 43 18.62 -4.14 -22.74
N PHE A 44 18.74 -2.82 -22.73
CA PHE A 44 19.67 -2.10 -21.84
C PHE A 44 19.33 -2.34 -20.35
N LEU A 45 18.06 -2.41 -19.99
CA LEU A 45 17.66 -2.72 -18.63
C LEU A 45 18.08 -4.14 -18.24
N ASP A 46 17.85 -5.13 -19.11
CA ASP A 46 18.25 -6.52 -18.87
C ASP A 46 19.79 -6.67 -18.74
N GLU A 47 20.55 -6.01 -19.60
CA GLU A 47 22.00 -5.99 -19.52
C GLU A 47 22.49 -5.34 -18.22
N SER A 48 21.90 -4.21 -17.82
CA SER A 48 22.21 -3.55 -16.54
C SER A 48 21.92 -4.42 -15.32
N VAL A 49 20.80 -5.16 -15.32
CA VAL A 49 20.46 -6.09 -14.24
C VAL A 49 21.49 -7.22 -14.17
N ARG A 50 21.87 -7.82 -15.30
CA ARG A 50 22.91 -8.87 -15.36
C ARG A 50 24.27 -8.37 -14.89
N ASP A 51 24.64 -7.14 -15.24
CA ASP A 51 25.90 -6.52 -14.78
C ASP A 51 25.89 -6.29 -13.25
N ILE A 52 24.76 -5.86 -12.69
CA ILE A 52 24.59 -5.73 -11.23
C ILE A 52 24.74 -7.11 -10.56
N ASP A 53 24.12 -8.15 -11.10
CA ASP A 53 24.20 -9.52 -10.58
C ASP A 53 25.65 -10.07 -10.69
N GLY A 54 26.33 -9.81 -11.80
CA GLY A 54 27.74 -10.18 -11.99
C GLY A 54 28.67 -9.52 -10.98
N LYS A 55 28.51 -8.22 -10.73
CA LYS A 55 29.28 -7.47 -9.73
C LYS A 55 29.02 -7.95 -8.31
N LEU A 56 27.78 -8.32 -7.98
CA LEU A 56 27.44 -8.90 -6.68
C LEU A 56 28.08 -10.28 -6.49
N ALA A 57 28.04 -11.14 -7.51
CA ALA A 57 28.67 -12.45 -7.46
C ALA A 57 30.20 -12.34 -7.31
N GLN A 58 30.84 -11.40 -8.00
CA GLN A 58 32.26 -11.13 -7.88
C GLN A 58 32.62 -10.59 -6.49
N ALA A 59 31.85 -9.63 -5.95
CA ALA A 59 32.07 -9.10 -4.60
C ALA A 59 31.90 -10.17 -3.51
N ALA A 60 30.98 -11.12 -3.70
CA ALA A 60 30.82 -12.26 -2.81
C ALA A 60 32.03 -13.21 -2.86
N ARG A 61 32.58 -13.47 -4.06
CA ARG A 61 33.79 -14.31 -4.25
C ARG A 61 35.03 -13.69 -3.64
N THR A 62 35.29 -12.42 -3.91
CA THR A 62 36.48 -11.70 -3.35
C THR A 62 36.46 -11.62 -1.83
N LYS A 63 35.25 -11.46 -1.22
CA LYS A 63 35.14 -11.52 0.24
C LYS A 63 35.30 -12.94 0.80
N ALA A 64 34.89 -13.97 0.10
CA ALA A 64 35.12 -15.36 0.48
C ALA A 64 36.60 -15.72 0.41
N GLU A 65 37.29 -15.27 -0.63
CA GLU A 65 38.74 -15.43 -0.80
C GLU A 65 39.54 -14.65 0.25
N ALA A 66 39.18 -13.40 0.56
CA ALA A 66 39.82 -12.60 1.60
C ALA A 66 39.66 -13.22 3.01
N ASN A 67 38.52 -13.90 3.27
CA ASN A 67 38.35 -14.63 4.53
C ASN A 67 39.08 -15.96 4.59
N SER A 68 39.50 -16.55 3.45
CA SER A 68 40.26 -17.79 3.40
C SER A 68 41.79 -17.58 3.50
N THR A 69 42.27 -16.35 3.30
CA THR A 69 43.70 -16.01 3.36
C THR A 69 44.16 -15.31 4.63
N GLY A 70 43.29 -15.09 5.59
CA GLY A 70 43.59 -14.44 6.87
C GLY A 70 43.42 -15.37 8.05
N ASP A 71 44.36 -16.28 8.29
CA ASP A 71 44.88 -16.57 9.63
C ASP A 71 46.01 -17.63 9.60
N GLU A 72 47.25 -17.18 9.56
CA GLU A 72 48.32 -17.84 10.25
C GLU A 72 48.87 -16.89 11.33
N PRO A 73 48.58 -17.11 12.62
CA PRO A 73 49.29 -16.34 13.65
C PRO A 73 50.68 -16.91 13.84
N ALA A 74 51.68 -16.06 13.57
CA ALA A 74 53.06 -16.29 13.84
C ALA A 74 53.28 -16.79 15.28
N ARG A 75 53.75 -18.03 15.42
CA ARG A 75 54.23 -18.62 16.66
C ARG A 75 55.52 -17.89 17.13
N SER A 76 55.37 -16.97 18.03
CA SER A 76 56.47 -16.45 18.86
C SER A 76 56.77 -17.46 19.97
N LYS A 77 57.98 -18.06 19.88
CA LYS A 77 58.56 -18.91 20.92
C LYS A 77 58.88 -18.05 22.16
N ARG A 78 58.28 -18.35 23.30
CA ARG A 78 58.84 -18.00 24.62
C ARG A 78 58.90 -19.25 25.48
N LYS A 79 60.09 -19.43 26.10
CA LYS A 79 60.50 -20.49 27.01
C LYS A 79 59.75 -20.42 28.35
N PRO A 80 59.65 -21.55 29.08
CA PRO A 80 58.99 -21.65 30.36
C PRO A 80 59.89 -21.22 31.54
N SER A 81 59.26 -20.64 32.56
CA SER A 81 59.83 -20.52 33.90
C SER A 81 58.83 -21.05 34.91
N GLU A 82 59.39 -21.91 35.76
CA GLU A 82 58.71 -22.71 36.82
C GLU A 82 58.35 -21.89 38.07
N PRO A 83 57.73 -22.55 39.12
CA PRO A 83 56.61 -22.00 39.85
C PRO A 83 56.97 -21.51 41.28
N SER A 84 56.09 -20.75 41.87
CA SER A 84 56.09 -20.58 43.33
C SER A 84 54.68 -20.59 43.90
N ASP A 85 54.55 -21.49 44.76
CA ASP A 85 53.66 -21.93 45.82
C ASP A 85 53.05 -20.77 46.67
N GLN A 86 51.83 -20.91 47.11
CA GLN A 86 51.30 -20.85 48.46
C GLN A 86 49.79 -20.57 48.55
N THR A 87 49.08 -21.64 48.81
CA THR A 87 48.17 -21.84 49.96
C THR A 87 47.12 -20.75 50.31
N LYS A 88 45.84 -21.07 50.27
CA LYS A 88 44.93 -21.37 51.43
C LYS A 88 43.47 -21.41 51.02
N SER A 89 42.85 -22.60 51.21
CA SER A 89 41.41 -22.77 51.46
C SER A 89 41.14 -22.54 52.97
N PRO A 90 39.98 -22.66 53.59
CA PRO A 90 38.62 -23.13 53.14
C PRO A 90 37.43 -22.42 53.79
N LYS A 91 36.17 -22.77 53.45
CA LYS A 91 35.04 -23.16 54.35
C LYS A 91 33.68 -23.00 53.68
N LYS A 92 33.03 -24.02 53.37
CA LYS A 92 31.85 -24.78 53.84
C LYS A 92 30.81 -24.07 54.69
N ARG A 93 29.52 -24.17 54.22
CA ARG A 93 28.32 -24.58 54.98
C ARG A 93 27.20 -24.77 53.95
N LYS A 94 26.64 -25.99 53.74
CA LYS A 94 25.63 -26.84 54.42
C LYS A 94 24.43 -26.02 54.89
N ALA A 95 23.16 -26.37 54.70
CA ALA A 95 22.38 -27.59 54.42
C ALA A 95 20.92 -27.09 54.28
N SER A 96 19.97 -27.71 53.80
CA SER A 96 19.15 -28.93 53.89
C SER A 96 17.72 -28.53 53.59
N GLY A 97 16.82 -29.25 53.07
CA GLY A 97 16.44 -30.62 53.03
C GLY A 97 15.07 -30.72 52.39
N SER A 98 14.82 -31.80 51.73
CA SER A 98 13.79 -32.86 51.85
C SER A 98 12.34 -32.41 51.64
N SER A 99 11.47 -33.17 50.94
CA SER A 99 11.14 -34.59 50.79
C SER A 99 10.06 -34.71 49.71
N SER A 100 10.12 -35.62 48.72
CA SER A 100 9.58 -37.00 48.67
C SER A 100 8.06 -37.11 48.61
N TYR A 101 7.62 -37.81 47.57
CA TYR A 101 6.75 -39.03 47.44
C TYR A 101 6.44 -39.16 45.94
N ALA A 102 6.88 -40.17 45.14
CA ALA A 102 6.52 -41.57 45.03
C ALA A 102 5.02 -41.81 44.72
N ASP A 103 4.69 -42.39 43.68
CA ASP A 103 4.43 -43.75 43.16
C ASP A 103 3.36 -43.68 42.09
N ASP A 104 3.12 -44.56 41.17
CA ASP A 104 3.58 -45.87 40.75
C ASP A 104 2.90 -46.28 39.43
N SER A 105 3.55 -47.16 38.70
CA SER A 105 3.04 -48.22 37.80
C SER A 105 2.31 -47.83 36.51
N SER A 106 2.52 -48.40 35.35
CA SER A 106 2.96 -49.72 34.93
C SER A 106 3.17 -49.79 33.40
N ALA A 107 4.21 -50.50 33.00
CA ALA A 107 4.41 -51.04 31.65
C ALA A 107 3.97 -52.53 31.64
N PRO A 108 4.23 -53.38 30.62
CA PRO A 108 4.79 -53.34 29.25
C PRO A 108 4.02 -54.31 28.27
N PRO A 109 4.57 -55.06 27.28
CA PRO A 109 5.83 -55.02 26.52
C PRO A 109 5.72 -55.45 25.03
N SER A 110 6.92 -55.62 24.41
CA SER A 110 7.37 -56.53 23.29
C SER A 110 7.26 -55.98 21.87
N ASP A 111 8.13 -56.25 20.88
CA ASP A 111 9.40 -56.97 20.78
C ASP A 111 10.13 -56.59 19.48
N GLU A 112 11.47 -56.73 19.55
CA GLU A 112 12.45 -57.18 18.54
C GLU A 112 12.58 -56.44 17.19
N THR A 113 13.73 -56.17 16.64
CA THR A 113 15.07 -56.80 16.58
C THR A 113 16.12 -55.86 15.97
N ASN A 114 17.26 -55.80 16.60
CA ASN A 114 18.65 -55.89 16.11
C ASN A 114 19.05 -55.30 14.74
N GLN A 115 19.98 -54.31 14.74
CA GLN A 115 21.37 -54.55 14.30
C GLN A 115 22.29 -53.38 14.71
N ARG A 116 23.40 -53.81 15.34
CA ARG A 116 24.54 -52.96 15.71
C ARG A 116 25.34 -52.57 14.46
N GLU A 117 25.72 -51.33 14.32
CA GLU A 117 27.06 -50.99 13.81
C GLU A 117 27.63 -49.77 14.54
N ARG A 118 28.94 -49.81 14.71
CA ARG A 118 29.78 -49.09 15.65
C ARG A 118 30.02 -47.65 15.24
N GLU A 119 30.03 -46.75 16.20
CA GLU A 119 30.68 -45.46 16.11
C GLU A 119 32.20 -45.57 15.92
N PRO A 120 32.80 -44.56 15.28
CA PRO A 120 34.05 -44.02 15.79
C PRO A 120 33.86 -42.56 16.24
N SER A 121 34.28 -42.36 17.49
CA SER A 121 34.56 -41.06 18.08
C SER A 121 35.55 -40.28 17.22
N ASP A 122 35.17 -39.09 16.78
CA ASP A 122 36.17 -38.08 16.46
C ASP A 122 35.71 -36.68 16.88
N SER A 123 36.43 -36.15 17.84
CA SER A 123 36.33 -34.81 18.33
C SER A 123 36.89 -33.84 17.26
N THR A 124 36.02 -33.17 16.55
CA THR A 124 36.46 -32.02 15.71
C THR A 124 35.72 -30.76 16.11
N ALA A 125 36.53 -29.76 16.42
CA ALA A 125 36.20 -28.42 16.81
C ALA A 125 35.03 -27.85 16.02
N ALA A 126 34.07 -27.24 16.73
CA ALA A 126 33.02 -26.42 16.14
C ALA A 126 33.63 -25.31 15.29
N ALA A 127 33.72 -25.53 14.00
CA ALA A 127 33.89 -24.48 13.03
C ALA A 127 32.63 -23.60 13.12
N VAL A 128 32.80 -22.35 13.52
CA VAL A 128 31.77 -21.33 13.43
C VAL A 128 31.45 -21.16 11.94
N GLU A 129 30.42 -21.82 11.46
CA GLU A 129 29.87 -21.61 10.11
C GLU A 129 29.47 -20.13 10.00
N GLN A 130 30.34 -19.36 9.39
CA GLN A 130 30.01 -18.00 8.99
C GLN A 130 28.92 -18.11 7.92
N LYS A 131 27.66 -17.80 8.29
CA LYS A 131 26.55 -17.72 7.35
C LYS A 131 26.96 -16.82 6.18
N PRO A 132 26.72 -17.23 4.93
CA PRO A 132 27.03 -16.41 3.75
C PRO A 132 26.32 -15.06 3.89
N ILE A 133 27.01 -13.99 3.50
CA ILE A 133 26.44 -12.63 3.51
C ILE A 133 25.20 -12.65 2.62
N SER A 134 24.04 -12.27 3.15
CA SER A 134 22.82 -12.26 2.38
C SER A 134 22.94 -11.31 1.18
N GLU A 135 22.30 -11.66 0.07
CA GLU A 135 22.29 -10.82 -1.14
C GLU A 135 21.79 -9.40 -0.85
N THR A 136 20.82 -9.26 0.05
CA THR A 136 20.34 -7.94 0.51
C THR A 136 21.49 -7.13 1.09
N ARG A 137 22.28 -7.71 1.98
CA ARG A 137 23.38 -7.02 2.66
C ARG A 137 24.55 -6.69 1.73
N ALA A 138 24.73 -7.48 0.68
CA ALA A 138 25.74 -7.21 -0.35
C ALA A 138 25.35 -6.03 -1.25
N LEU A 139 24.07 -5.92 -1.62
CA LEU A 139 23.57 -4.85 -2.47
C LEU A 139 23.23 -3.58 -1.68
N LEU A 140 22.66 -3.72 -0.49
CA LEU A 140 22.06 -2.67 0.34
C LEU A 140 22.67 -2.66 1.75
N PRO A 141 23.93 -2.28 1.93
CA PRO A 141 24.64 -2.41 3.21
C PRO A 141 24.07 -1.52 4.33
N LEU A 142 23.29 -0.49 3.99
CA LEU A 142 22.65 0.41 4.95
C LEU A 142 21.25 -0.05 5.40
N MET A 143 20.72 -1.10 4.77
CA MET A 143 19.39 -1.63 5.11
C MET A 143 19.44 -2.55 6.34
N ASN A 144 18.49 -2.38 7.25
CA ASN A 144 18.26 -3.30 8.36
C ASN A 144 17.32 -4.43 7.91
N GLY A 145 17.73 -5.70 8.15
CA GLY A 145 16.94 -6.86 7.77
C GLY A 145 17.15 -7.31 6.33
N GLU A 146 16.32 -8.25 5.90
CA GLU A 146 16.45 -8.89 4.59
C GLU A 146 15.19 -8.67 3.75
N LEU A 147 15.39 -8.35 2.49
CA LEU A 147 14.33 -8.25 1.50
C LEU A 147 14.01 -9.65 0.95
N ARG A 148 12.76 -9.86 0.57
CA ARG A 148 12.37 -11.06 -0.18
C ARG A 148 12.97 -11.03 -1.59
N ASP A 149 13.17 -12.19 -2.19
CA ASP A 149 13.83 -12.29 -3.51
C ASP A 149 13.17 -11.41 -4.58
N TYR A 150 11.84 -11.39 -4.62
CA TYR A 150 11.14 -10.55 -5.57
C TYR A 150 11.31 -9.05 -5.28
N GLN A 151 11.39 -8.66 -3.99
CA GLN A 151 11.65 -7.26 -3.59
C GLN A 151 13.07 -6.86 -4.01
N LEU A 152 14.03 -7.74 -3.79
CA LEU A 152 15.42 -7.50 -4.19
C LEU A 152 15.54 -7.37 -5.72
N ARG A 153 14.85 -8.24 -6.49
CA ARG A 153 14.74 -8.07 -7.95
C ARG A 153 14.11 -6.72 -8.34
N GLY A 154 13.09 -6.26 -7.60
CA GLY A 154 12.50 -4.94 -7.82
C GLY A 154 13.48 -3.80 -7.57
N VAL A 155 14.29 -3.88 -6.50
CA VAL A 155 15.34 -2.88 -6.25
C VAL A 155 16.40 -2.89 -7.36
N ARG A 156 16.83 -4.05 -7.84
CA ARG A 156 17.77 -4.16 -8.98
C ARG A 156 17.20 -3.50 -10.24
N TRP A 157 15.92 -3.70 -10.52
CA TRP A 157 15.25 -3.04 -11.62
C TRP A 157 15.22 -1.51 -11.46
N LEU A 158 14.93 -0.99 -10.26
CA LEU A 158 14.99 0.45 -9.97
C LEU A 158 16.42 1.02 -10.15
N ILE A 159 17.44 0.28 -9.73
CA ILE A 159 18.84 0.66 -9.93
C ILE A 159 19.17 0.67 -11.43
N SER A 160 18.71 -0.31 -12.18
CA SER A 160 18.90 -0.37 -13.64
C SER A 160 18.23 0.81 -14.35
N LEU A 161 17.00 1.19 -13.97
CA LEU A 161 16.34 2.40 -14.48
C LEU A 161 17.19 3.65 -14.22
N TYR A 162 17.68 3.81 -12.99
CA TYR A 162 18.50 4.95 -12.63
C TYR A 162 19.81 5.03 -13.45
N HIS A 163 20.53 3.90 -13.62
CA HIS A 163 21.76 3.86 -14.40
C HIS A 163 21.53 4.22 -15.88
N ASN A 164 20.37 3.92 -16.42
CA ASN A 164 19.99 4.23 -17.79
C ASN A 164 19.28 5.59 -17.94
N GLY A 165 19.19 6.41 -16.87
CA GLY A 165 18.52 7.70 -16.89
C GLY A 165 17.00 7.62 -17.16
N MET A 166 16.39 6.47 -16.86
CA MET A 166 14.97 6.20 -17.12
C MET A 166 14.14 6.40 -15.86
N ASN A 167 12.90 6.84 -16.07
CA ASN A 167 11.88 6.88 -15.03
C ASN A 167 10.97 5.66 -15.12
N GLY A 168 10.31 5.27 -14.02
CA GLY A 168 9.49 4.06 -14.03
C GLY A 168 8.28 4.07 -13.12
N VAL A 169 7.44 3.05 -13.29
CA VAL A 169 6.27 2.75 -12.45
C VAL A 169 6.49 1.42 -11.75
N LEU A 170 6.59 1.43 -10.45
CA LEU A 170 6.50 0.21 -9.64
C LEU A 170 5.04 -0.05 -9.32
N ALA A 171 4.44 -0.96 -10.08
CA ALA A 171 3.01 -1.23 -10.12
C ALA A 171 2.63 -2.54 -9.44
N ASP A 172 3.46 -3.06 -8.57
CA ASP A 172 3.20 -4.27 -7.79
C ASP A 172 1.86 -4.23 -7.07
N GLU A 173 1.20 -5.36 -6.93
CA GLU A 173 -0.03 -5.49 -6.16
C GLU A 173 0.15 -4.93 -4.73
N MET A 174 -0.94 -4.40 -4.14
CA MET A 174 -0.89 -3.85 -2.77
C MET A 174 -0.41 -4.91 -1.77
N GLY A 175 0.50 -4.52 -0.87
CA GLY A 175 1.07 -5.42 0.14
C GLY A 175 2.34 -6.16 -0.28
N LEU A 176 2.84 -6.01 -1.51
CA LEU A 176 4.13 -6.57 -1.95
C LEU A 176 5.36 -5.73 -1.54
N GLY A 177 5.18 -4.69 -0.74
CA GLY A 177 6.28 -3.92 -0.17
C GLY A 177 6.91 -2.92 -1.15
N LYS A 178 6.10 -2.18 -1.92
CA LYS A 178 6.61 -1.09 -2.77
C LYS A 178 7.41 -0.06 -1.99
N THR A 179 6.96 0.28 -0.78
CA THR A 179 7.64 1.24 0.11
C THR A 179 9.03 0.76 0.47
N VAL A 180 9.19 -0.48 0.96
CA VAL A 180 10.50 -1.02 1.34
C VAL A 180 11.44 -1.17 0.14
N GLN A 181 10.93 -1.53 -1.04
CA GLN A 181 11.73 -1.55 -2.28
C GLN A 181 12.24 -0.15 -2.63
N THR A 182 11.40 0.88 -2.47
CA THR A 182 11.78 2.28 -2.72
C THR A 182 12.81 2.76 -1.69
N VAL A 183 12.61 2.47 -0.39
CA VAL A 183 13.58 2.79 0.66
C VAL A 183 14.91 2.09 0.37
N GLY A 184 14.88 0.81 -0.04
CA GLY A 184 16.08 0.07 -0.45
C GLY A 184 16.81 0.72 -1.62
N PHE A 185 16.09 1.14 -2.64
CA PHE A 185 16.65 1.86 -3.78
C PHE A 185 17.29 3.21 -3.38
N LEU A 186 16.59 4.02 -2.58
CA LEU A 186 17.13 5.28 -2.09
C LEU A 186 18.35 5.07 -1.18
N SER A 187 18.36 4.00 -0.37
CA SER A 187 19.52 3.63 0.46
C SER A 187 20.73 3.24 -0.38
N PHE A 188 20.53 2.58 -1.54
CA PHE A 188 21.58 2.30 -2.50
C PHE A 188 22.18 3.60 -3.05
N MET A 189 21.35 4.56 -3.46
CA MET A 189 21.83 5.87 -3.94
C MET A 189 22.61 6.59 -2.86
N PHE A 190 22.08 6.62 -1.64
CA PHE A 190 22.73 7.24 -0.48
C PHE A 190 24.09 6.61 -0.17
N HIS A 191 24.19 5.27 -0.19
CA HIS A 191 25.47 4.56 -0.03
C HIS A 191 26.48 4.90 -1.11
N ARG A 192 26.04 5.21 -2.32
CA ARG A 192 26.88 5.64 -3.45
C ARG A 192 27.30 7.11 -3.37
N GLY A 193 26.97 7.82 -2.28
CA GLY A 193 27.31 9.24 -2.08
C GLY A 193 26.31 10.21 -2.72
N ILE A 194 25.15 9.74 -3.18
CA ILE A 194 24.08 10.58 -3.70
C ILE A 194 23.11 10.87 -2.55
N HIS A 195 23.36 11.94 -1.81
CA HIS A 195 22.64 12.27 -0.59
C HIS A 195 21.34 13.05 -0.80
N GLY A 196 20.85 13.14 -2.03
CA GLY A 196 19.58 13.80 -2.37
C GLY A 196 19.77 15.23 -2.90
N PRO A 197 18.81 16.14 -2.70
CA PRO A 197 17.55 15.96 -1.98
C PRO A 197 16.62 14.93 -2.61
N PHE A 198 15.93 14.16 -1.76
CA PHE A 198 14.86 13.26 -2.17
C PHE A 198 13.51 13.78 -1.68
N ILE A 199 12.46 13.63 -2.49
CA ILE A 199 11.10 14.00 -2.09
C ILE A 199 10.12 12.85 -2.39
N VAL A 200 9.26 12.56 -1.42
CA VAL A 200 8.16 11.60 -1.55
C VAL A 200 6.84 12.34 -1.42
N LEU A 201 6.04 12.31 -2.48
CA LEU A 201 4.66 12.78 -2.49
C LEU A 201 3.73 11.61 -2.27
N ALA A 202 2.99 11.61 -1.17
CA ALA A 202 2.13 10.51 -0.80
C ALA A 202 0.78 11.02 -0.24
N PRO A 203 -0.27 10.18 -0.18
CA PRO A 203 -1.48 10.52 0.55
C PRO A 203 -1.16 10.84 2.01
N LEU A 204 -1.89 11.80 2.60
CA LEU A 204 -1.67 12.20 4.00
C LEU A 204 -1.69 11.01 4.98
N SER A 205 -2.59 10.06 4.76
CA SER A 205 -2.74 8.87 5.59
C SER A 205 -1.55 7.92 5.58
N THR A 206 -0.71 7.94 4.52
CA THR A 206 0.43 7.05 4.36
C THR A 206 1.76 7.67 4.79
N LEU A 207 1.82 8.98 5.00
CA LEU A 207 3.06 9.68 5.37
C LEU A 207 3.71 9.16 6.65
N PRO A 208 2.95 8.91 7.75
CA PRO A 208 3.55 8.34 8.95
C PRO A 208 4.13 6.94 8.73
N ASN A 209 3.47 6.13 7.90
CA ASN A 209 3.98 4.82 7.53
C ASN A 209 5.30 4.95 6.74
N TRP A 210 5.40 5.90 5.81
CA TRP A 210 6.66 6.18 5.11
C TRP A 210 7.78 6.53 6.08
N LYS A 211 7.52 7.39 7.07
CA LYS A 211 8.51 7.77 8.08
C LYS A 211 8.96 6.55 8.89
N SER A 212 8.02 5.75 9.39
CA SER A 212 8.33 4.55 10.17
C SER A 212 9.08 3.48 9.34
N GLU A 213 8.81 3.37 8.04
CA GLU A 213 9.54 2.46 7.14
C GLU A 213 10.99 2.93 6.94
N PHE A 214 11.27 4.23 6.81
CA PHE A 214 12.64 4.75 6.80
C PHE A 214 13.37 4.44 8.11
N GLU A 215 12.74 4.74 9.25
CA GLU A 215 13.30 4.49 10.58
C GLU A 215 13.60 3.00 10.82
N ARG A 216 12.73 2.12 10.33
CA ARG A 216 12.87 0.67 10.47
C ARG A 216 13.95 0.08 9.56
N TRP A 217 13.89 0.41 8.27
CA TRP A 217 14.70 -0.25 7.25
C TRP A 217 16.03 0.43 6.97
N CYS A 218 16.11 1.75 7.09
CA CYS A 218 17.32 2.51 6.81
C CYS A 218 17.49 3.69 7.78
N PRO A 219 17.75 3.46 9.08
CA PRO A 219 17.84 4.51 10.09
C PRO A 219 18.99 5.50 9.86
N SER A 220 19.96 5.16 9.01
CA SER A 220 21.03 6.08 8.58
C SER A 220 20.53 7.19 7.64
N MET A 221 19.36 7.03 7.04
CA MET A 221 18.71 8.06 6.22
C MET A 221 17.61 8.73 7.02
N SER A 222 17.80 9.99 7.39
CA SER A 222 16.75 10.75 8.06
C SER A 222 15.59 11.07 7.11
N ALA A 223 14.36 11.03 7.62
CA ALA A 223 13.17 11.41 6.89
C ALA A 223 12.35 12.41 7.72
N ILE A 224 11.92 13.51 7.10
CA ILE A 224 11.15 14.56 7.74
C ILE A 224 9.73 14.63 7.16
N LEU A 225 8.74 14.72 8.04
CA LEU A 225 7.35 14.99 7.64
C LEU A 225 7.18 16.49 7.41
N TYR A 226 7.11 16.90 6.16
CA TYR A 226 6.76 18.27 5.78
C TYR A 226 5.24 18.42 5.75
N HIS A 227 4.66 18.62 6.93
CA HIS A 227 3.22 18.74 7.18
C HIS A 227 2.97 19.62 8.41
N GLY A 228 1.72 20.03 8.64
CA GLY A 228 1.32 20.80 9.80
C GLY A 228 0.56 22.09 9.43
N ASN A 229 0.39 22.98 10.40
CA ASN A 229 -0.19 24.30 10.19
C ASN A 229 0.78 25.20 9.39
N LYS A 230 0.39 26.43 9.09
CA LYS A 230 1.20 27.35 8.25
C LYS A 230 2.54 27.70 8.91
N ASP A 231 2.53 27.92 10.21
CA ASP A 231 3.72 28.38 10.94
C ASP A 231 4.74 27.25 11.10
N GLU A 232 4.29 26.05 11.48
CA GLU A 232 5.11 24.83 11.51
C GLU A 232 5.76 24.55 10.17
N ARG A 233 5.00 24.65 9.06
CA ARG A 233 5.57 24.45 7.74
C ARG A 233 6.56 25.54 7.33
N SER A 234 6.35 26.79 7.78
CA SER A 234 7.29 27.88 7.53
C SER A 234 8.62 27.67 8.27
N GLU A 235 8.57 27.15 9.50
CA GLU A 235 9.77 26.76 10.25
C GLU A 235 10.52 25.62 9.56
N LEU A 236 9.83 24.54 9.20
CA LEU A 236 10.40 23.41 8.45
C LEU A 236 11.00 23.86 7.13
N GLN A 237 10.32 24.75 6.39
CA GLN A 237 10.81 25.30 5.14
C GLN A 237 12.12 26.07 5.33
N ASN A 238 12.18 26.94 6.33
CA ASN A 238 13.38 27.73 6.62
C ASN A 238 14.55 26.82 7.05
N ASP A 239 14.28 25.80 7.84
CA ASP A 239 15.28 24.81 8.24
C ASP A 239 15.80 24.05 7.03
N ILE A 240 14.93 23.46 6.20
CA ILE A 240 15.30 22.67 5.02
C ILE A 240 16.10 23.52 4.00
N LEU A 241 15.65 24.75 3.70
CA LEU A 241 16.30 25.61 2.73
C LEU A 241 17.66 26.15 3.18
N ARG A 242 17.93 26.17 4.50
CA ARG A 242 19.23 26.57 5.06
C ARG A 242 20.24 25.43 5.16
N ARG A 243 19.75 24.18 5.13
CA ARG A 243 20.62 23.00 5.25
C ARG A 243 21.47 22.83 4.00
N LYS A 244 22.71 22.45 4.20
CA LYS A 244 23.55 21.94 3.11
C LYS A 244 23.10 20.54 2.73
N VAL A 245 23.11 20.25 1.44
CA VAL A 245 22.80 18.91 0.93
C VAL A 245 24.02 18.02 1.13
N ASP A 246 24.01 17.25 2.21
CA ASP A 246 25.04 16.28 2.58
C ASP A 246 24.40 15.00 3.14
N SER A 247 25.18 14.13 3.76
CA SER A 247 24.69 12.88 4.37
C SER A 247 23.65 13.09 5.49
N ASN A 248 23.49 14.29 6.01
CA ASN A 248 22.51 14.61 7.05
C ASN A 248 21.24 15.28 6.48
N PHE A 249 21.19 15.48 5.16
CA PHE A 249 20.01 16.09 4.54
C PHE A 249 18.83 15.10 4.54
N PRO A 250 17.67 15.47 5.10
CA PRO A 250 16.56 14.55 5.24
C PRO A 250 15.84 14.29 3.91
N THR A 251 15.28 13.09 3.75
CA THR A 251 14.26 12.82 2.74
C THR A 251 12.98 13.54 3.13
N ILE A 252 12.43 14.35 2.22
CA ILE A 252 11.23 15.14 2.46
C ILE A 252 9.99 14.30 2.15
N LEU A 253 9.14 14.07 3.16
CA LEU A 253 7.87 13.36 3.02
C LEU A 253 6.73 14.38 3.12
N THR A 254 5.91 14.52 2.08
CA THR A 254 4.82 15.51 2.08
C THR A 254 3.57 15.02 1.35
N SER A 255 2.43 15.60 1.68
CA SER A 255 1.18 15.28 1.00
C SER A 255 1.00 16.12 -0.27
N TYR A 256 0.17 15.61 -1.19
CA TYR A 256 -0.16 16.32 -2.43
C TYR A 256 -0.73 17.71 -2.17
N GLU A 257 -1.57 17.84 -1.16
CA GLU A 257 -2.25 19.08 -0.81
C GLU A 257 -1.25 20.12 -0.25
N VAL A 258 -0.33 19.68 0.61
CA VAL A 258 0.72 20.54 1.17
C VAL A 258 1.72 20.94 0.09
N PHE A 259 2.14 19.99 -0.75
CA PHE A 259 3.00 20.27 -1.88
C PHE A 259 2.40 21.37 -2.80
N MET A 260 1.12 21.26 -3.14
CA MET A 260 0.46 22.27 -3.98
C MET A 260 0.42 23.67 -3.34
N ARG A 261 0.30 23.75 -2.00
CA ARG A 261 0.30 25.02 -1.25
C ARG A 261 1.67 25.68 -1.24
N ASP A 262 2.71 24.89 -0.95
CA ASP A 262 4.06 25.40 -0.68
C ASP A 262 5.04 25.16 -1.84
N ARG A 263 4.51 24.89 -3.04
CA ARG A 263 5.29 24.55 -4.24
C ARG A 263 6.44 25.54 -4.51
N ALA A 264 6.18 26.84 -4.38
CA ALA A 264 7.18 27.87 -4.68
C ALA A 264 8.44 27.75 -3.81
N ALA A 265 8.28 27.26 -2.59
CA ALA A 265 9.38 27.02 -1.68
C ALA A 265 10.09 25.70 -1.98
N LEU A 266 9.32 24.63 -2.13
CA LEU A 266 9.85 23.30 -2.39
C LEU A 266 10.59 23.23 -3.75
N ASN A 267 10.14 23.96 -4.76
CA ASN A 267 10.81 24.02 -6.07
C ASN A 267 12.16 24.78 -6.06
N LYS A 268 12.57 25.40 -4.95
CA LYS A 268 13.92 25.97 -4.82
C LYS A 268 15.00 24.90 -4.70
N LEU A 269 14.62 23.67 -4.37
CA LEU A 269 15.52 22.54 -4.28
C LEU A 269 15.59 21.80 -5.62
N ASN A 270 16.79 21.36 -6.01
CA ASN A 270 17.01 20.51 -7.17
C ASN A 270 17.02 19.06 -6.70
N TYR A 271 15.88 18.38 -6.82
CA TYR A 271 15.74 17.01 -6.32
C TYR A 271 16.48 16.01 -7.21
N LYS A 272 17.19 15.09 -6.59
CA LYS A 272 17.79 13.94 -7.29
C LYS A 272 16.74 12.90 -7.65
N TYR A 273 15.73 12.75 -6.81
CA TYR A 273 14.65 11.81 -7.06
C TYR A 273 13.31 12.29 -6.49
N LEU A 274 12.29 12.22 -7.34
CA LEU A 274 10.88 12.42 -6.96
C LEU A 274 10.18 11.06 -6.94
N VAL A 275 9.67 10.67 -5.80
CA VAL A 275 8.80 9.51 -5.63
C VAL A 275 7.36 9.97 -5.47
N VAL A 276 6.44 9.41 -6.24
CA VAL A 276 5.01 9.70 -6.17
C VAL A 276 4.28 8.41 -5.80
N ASP A 277 3.79 8.34 -4.57
CA ASP A 277 3.01 7.19 -4.09
C ASP A 277 1.53 7.35 -4.46
N GLU A 278 0.85 6.24 -4.70
CA GLU A 278 -0.52 6.20 -5.24
C GLU A 278 -0.66 7.04 -6.51
N GLY A 279 0.24 6.78 -7.47
CA GLY A 279 0.35 7.51 -8.75
C GLY A 279 -0.94 7.56 -9.57
N HIS A 280 -1.95 6.73 -9.27
CA HIS A 280 -3.28 6.84 -9.87
C HIS A 280 -3.93 8.22 -9.66
N ARG A 281 -3.49 9.02 -8.69
CA ARG A 281 -3.92 10.43 -8.52
C ARG A 281 -3.46 11.35 -9.66
N LEU A 282 -2.46 10.93 -10.44
CA LEU A 282 -1.96 11.65 -11.62
C LEU A 282 -2.61 11.21 -12.94
N LYS A 283 -3.62 10.36 -12.91
CA LYS A 283 -4.29 9.81 -14.10
C LYS A 283 -5.02 10.85 -14.96
N ASN A 284 -5.45 11.97 -14.37
CA ASN A 284 -6.08 13.05 -15.11
C ASN A 284 -5.04 14.10 -15.51
N PHE A 285 -4.67 14.09 -16.79
CA PHE A 285 -3.67 14.99 -17.40
C PHE A 285 -3.98 16.48 -17.19
N ASP A 286 -5.26 16.87 -17.16
CA ASP A 286 -5.67 18.27 -17.03
C ASP A 286 -5.78 18.77 -15.60
N CYS A 287 -5.65 17.91 -14.60
CA CYS A 287 -5.79 18.33 -13.22
C CYS A 287 -4.62 19.24 -12.77
N LYS A 288 -4.91 20.16 -11.85
CA LYS A 288 -3.93 21.10 -11.29
C LYS A 288 -2.72 20.37 -10.70
N LEU A 289 -2.94 19.23 -10.08
CA LEU A 289 -1.90 18.45 -9.43
C LEU A 289 -0.81 18.02 -10.42
N ILE A 290 -1.17 17.34 -11.51
CA ILE A 290 -0.17 16.86 -12.48
C ILE A 290 0.60 18.00 -13.13
N LYS A 291 -0.10 19.11 -13.44
CA LYS A 291 0.53 20.33 -14.01
C LYS A 291 1.58 20.91 -13.05
N GLN A 292 1.34 20.84 -11.74
CA GLN A 292 2.28 21.35 -10.74
C GLN A 292 3.42 20.36 -10.45
N VAL A 293 3.13 19.06 -10.36
CA VAL A 293 4.14 18.03 -10.12
C VAL A 293 5.13 17.90 -11.30
N ARG A 294 4.67 18.15 -12.54
CA ARG A 294 5.56 18.24 -13.72
C ARG A 294 6.59 19.37 -13.64
N GLN A 295 6.28 20.43 -12.91
CA GLN A 295 7.16 21.60 -12.76
C GLN A 295 8.15 21.46 -11.59
N ILE A 296 8.18 20.30 -10.90
CA ILE A 296 9.21 20.00 -9.91
C ILE A 296 10.55 19.85 -10.63
N ASN A 297 11.55 20.56 -10.10
CA ASN A 297 12.91 20.42 -10.58
C ASN A 297 13.51 19.13 -10.00
N THR A 298 13.58 18.08 -10.80
CA THR A 298 14.06 16.75 -10.40
C THR A 298 14.76 16.04 -11.55
N ASP A 299 15.85 15.34 -11.23
CA ASP A 299 16.60 14.57 -12.23
C ASP A 299 15.80 13.31 -12.64
N ASN A 300 15.21 12.59 -11.70
CA ASN A 300 14.48 11.34 -11.94
C ASN A 300 13.14 11.28 -11.19
N LYS A 301 12.25 10.41 -11.70
CA LYS A 301 10.89 10.21 -11.18
C LYS A 301 10.56 8.74 -11.02
N LEU A 302 9.86 8.39 -9.95
CA LEU A 302 9.31 7.07 -9.70
C LEU A 302 7.84 7.19 -9.31
N LEU A 303 6.97 6.47 -10.00
CA LEU A 303 5.58 6.31 -9.61
C LEU A 303 5.38 4.98 -8.90
N LEU A 304 4.67 5.00 -7.77
CA LEU A 304 4.22 3.81 -7.06
C LEU A 304 2.71 3.72 -7.17
N THR A 305 2.17 2.57 -7.54
CA THR A 305 0.73 2.38 -7.59
C THR A 305 0.36 0.90 -7.42
N GLY A 306 -0.76 0.61 -6.79
CA GLY A 306 -1.33 -0.74 -6.73
C GLY A 306 -2.28 -1.04 -7.90
N THR A 307 -2.73 0.00 -8.62
CA THR A 307 -3.74 -0.09 -9.67
C THR A 307 -3.37 0.77 -10.88
N PRO A 308 -2.37 0.35 -11.68
CA PRO A 308 -1.80 1.20 -12.73
C PRO A 308 -2.76 1.44 -13.91
N LEU A 309 -3.67 0.53 -14.18
CA LEU A 309 -4.45 0.50 -15.41
C LEU A 309 -5.88 0.04 -15.09
N GLN A 310 -6.78 0.98 -14.80
CA GLN A 310 -8.13 0.55 -14.46
C GLN A 310 -9.10 0.59 -15.64
N ASN A 311 -9.16 1.62 -16.50
CA ASN A 311 -10.27 1.71 -17.45
C ASN A 311 -10.02 2.46 -18.77
N ARG A 312 -8.95 3.28 -18.93
CA ARG A 312 -8.83 4.13 -20.12
C ARG A 312 -7.38 4.30 -20.60
N LEU A 313 -7.18 4.24 -21.91
CA LEU A 313 -5.87 4.53 -22.54
C LEU A 313 -5.36 5.94 -22.20
N THR A 314 -6.26 6.90 -21.99
CA THR A 314 -5.91 8.27 -21.59
C THR A 314 -5.25 8.34 -20.21
N GLU A 315 -5.69 7.50 -19.26
CA GLU A 315 -5.07 7.42 -17.92
C GLU A 315 -3.66 6.86 -18.01
N LEU A 316 -3.47 5.81 -18.79
CA LEU A 316 -2.17 5.21 -19.05
C LEU A 316 -1.23 6.23 -19.73
N TRP A 317 -1.70 6.88 -20.77
CA TRP A 317 -0.92 7.90 -21.47
C TRP A 317 -0.50 9.03 -20.51
N SER A 318 -1.38 9.47 -19.62
CA SER A 318 -1.06 10.51 -18.64
C SER A 318 0.13 10.13 -17.75
N LEU A 319 0.21 8.88 -17.30
CA LEU A 319 1.31 8.37 -16.50
C LEU A 319 2.60 8.24 -17.33
N LEU A 320 2.52 7.70 -18.53
CA LEU A 320 3.67 7.56 -19.44
C LEU A 320 4.23 8.92 -19.85
N ASN A 321 3.37 9.87 -20.19
CA ASN A 321 3.77 11.25 -20.51
C ASN A 321 4.39 11.97 -19.30
N PHE A 322 3.99 11.64 -18.07
CA PHE A 322 4.64 12.19 -16.88
C PHE A 322 6.06 11.66 -16.69
N LEU A 323 6.29 10.38 -17.02
CA LEU A 323 7.61 9.75 -16.87
C LEU A 323 8.54 10.04 -18.03
N ALA A 324 8.04 9.95 -19.26
CA ALA A 324 8.82 10.11 -20.49
C ALA A 324 8.10 11.06 -21.46
N PRO A 325 8.06 12.37 -21.17
CA PRO A 325 7.34 13.34 -21.97
C PRO A 325 7.87 13.46 -23.41
N GLU A 326 9.14 13.17 -23.63
CA GLU A 326 9.76 13.18 -24.95
C GLU A 326 9.28 12.04 -25.85
N VAL A 327 8.97 10.88 -25.24
CA VAL A 327 8.50 9.67 -25.94
C VAL A 327 6.99 9.73 -26.15
N PHE A 328 6.23 10.20 -25.16
CA PHE A 328 4.77 10.21 -25.15
C PHE A 328 4.22 11.65 -25.20
N ALA A 329 4.74 12.48 -26.10
CA ALA A 329 4.38 13.90 -26.18
C ALA A 329 2.93 14.14 -26.62
N ASN A 330 2.42 13.34 -27.58
CA ASN A 330 1.14 13.59 -28.26
C ASN A 330 0.10 12.53 -27.91
N MET A 331 -0.94 12.94 -27.18
CA MET A 331 -2.06 12.08 -26.77
C MET A 331 -2.88 11.60 -27.99
N GLY A 332 -3.10 12.47 -28.98
CA GLY A 332 -3.88 12.13 -30.18
C GLY A 332 -3.19 11.04 -31.02
N GLU A 333 -1.86 11.13 -31.18
CA GLU A 333 -1.08 10.08 -31.86
C GLU A 333 -1.16 8.76 -31.08
N PHE A 334 -0.93 8.77 -29.76
CA PHE A 334 -1.02 7.59 -28.91
C PHE A 334 -2.41 6.93 -29.00
N GLN A 335 -3.49 7.72 -28.90
CA GLN A 335 -4.84 7.20 -29.05
C GLN A 335 -5.09 6.62 -30.45
N SER A 336 -4.57 7.26 -31.49
CA SER A 336 -4.76 6.79 -32.86
C SER A 336 -4.05 5.46 -33.16
N TRP A 337 -2.96 5.13 -32.44
CA TRP A 337 -2.29 3.83 -32.56
C TRP A 337 -3.09 2.70 -31.92
N PHE A 338 -3.83 2.98 -30.85
CA PHE A 338 -4.55 2.02 -30.02
C PHE A 338 -6.07 2.26 -30.03
N ALA A 339 -6.61 2.98 -31.05
CA ALA A 339 -8.04 3.11 -31.21
C ALA A 339 -8.65 1.74 -31.59
N PHE A 340 -9.32 1.14 -30.62
CA PHE A 340 -10.16 -0.03 -30.85
C PHE A 340 -11.43 0.47 -31.56
N GLY A 341 -11.65 0.08 -32.80
CA GLY A 341 -12.83 0.49 -33.56
C GLY A 341 -14.09 -0.15 -33.01
N ASP A 342 -15.12 0.65 -32.70
CA ASP A 342 -16.48 0.18 -32.45
C ASP A 342 -17.14 -0.14 -33.81
N TYR A 343 -16.78 -1.27 -34.44
CA TYR A 343 -17.41 -1.71 -35.67
C TYR A 343 -18.52 -2.73 -35.42
N ILE A 344 -19.67 -2.43 -35.94
CA ILE A 344 -20.80 -3.37 -36.07
C ILE A 344 -20.61 -4.09 -37.42
N GLY A 345 -19.82 -5.19 -37.45
CA GLY A 345 -19.50 -5.96 -38.65
C GLY A 345 -19.97 -7.41 -38.58
N SER A 346 -19.81 -8.15 -39.69
CA SER A 346 -20.10 -9.58 -39.83
C SER A 346 -19.22 -10.45 -38.89
N GLU A 347 -19.60 -11.71 -38.67
CA GLU A 347 -18.86 -12.61 -37.75
C GLU A 347 -17.39 -12.81 -38.16
N ASN A 348 -17.07 -12.85 -39.44
CA ASN A 348 -15.70 -12.95 -39.92
C ASN A 348 -14.88 -11.69 -39.65
N GLU A 349 -15.50 -10.50 -39.71
CA GLU A 349 -14.84 -9.24 -39.38
C GLU A 349 -14.56 -9.14 -37.88
N LYS A 350 -15.43 -9.66 -37.03
CA LYS A 350 -15.20 -9.74 -35.57
C LYS A 350 -13.99 -10.58 -35.19
N VAL A 351 -13.73 -11.69 -35.92
CA VAL A 351 -12.56 -12.55 -35.67
C VAL A 351 -11.25 -11.84 -36.07
N ILE A 352 -11.26 -11.17 -37.22
CA ILE A 352 -10.10 -10.39 -37.70
C ILE A 352 -9.82 -9.20 -36.73
N GLU A 353 -10.86 -8.56 -36.25
CA GLU A 353 -10.75 -7.48 -35.31
C GLU A 353 -10.25 -7.95 -33.92
N ALA A 354 -10.70 -9.10 -33.44
CA ALA A 354 -10.18 -9.70 -32.22
C ALA A 354 -8.68 -10.00 -32.31
N GLN A 355 -8.23 -10.58 -33.42
CA GLN A 355 -6.79 -10.85 -33.68
C GLN A 355 -5.98 -9.54 -33.80
N ARG A 356 -6.54 -8.51 -34.43
CA ARG A 356 -5.91 -7.19 -34.53
C ARG A 356 -5.81 -6.53 -33.17
N ASN A 357 -6.85 -6.60 -32.35
CA ASN A 357 -6.85 -6.07 -30.99
C ASN A 357 -5.84 -6.79 -30.11
N GLU A 358 -5.69 -8.11 -30.21
CA GLU A 358 -4.68 -8.89 -29.49
C GLU A 358 -3.26 -8.48 -29.89
N SER A 359 -3.01 -8.28 -31.19
CA SER A 359 -1.73 -7.76 -31.69
C SER A 359 -1.44 -6.35 -31.18
N LEU A 360 -2.43 -5.45 -31.15
CA LEU A 360 -2.27 -4.09 -30.62
C LEU A 360 -2.01 -4.08 -29.12
N VAL A 361 -2.69 -4.93 -28.35
CA VAL A 361 -2.45 -5.11 -26.91
C VAL A 361 -1.02 -5.61 -26.67
N SER A 362 -0.55 -6.57 -27.45
CA SER A 362 0.82 -7.07 -27.36
C SER A 362 1.86 -5.97 -27.65
N LYS A 363 1.65 -5.17 -28.69
CA LYS A 363 2.52 -4.00 -29.00
C LYS A 363 2.50 -2.97 -27.87
N LEU A 364 1.33 -2.68 -27.28
CA LEU A 364 1.21 -1.77 -26.15
C LEU A 364 2.01 -2.29 -24.94
N HIS A 365 1.91 -3.59 -24.65
CA HIS A 365 2.68 -4.22 -23.58
C HIS A 365 4.19 -4.10 -23.82
N GLN A 366 4.65 -4.32 -25.05
CA GLN A 366 6.07 -4.15 -25.39
C GLN A 366 6.56 -2.73 -25.17
N ILE A 367 5.76 -1.71 -25.53
CA ILE A 367 6.08 -0.30 -25.33
C ILE A 367 6.18 0.06 -23.85
N ILE A 368 5.32 -0.51 -23.01
CA ILE A 368 5.21 -0.16 -21.59
C ILE A 368 6.21 -0.95 -20.74
N SER A 369 6.57 -2.17 -21.17
CA SER A 369 7.40 -3.10 -20.42
C SER A 369 8.68 -2.49 -19.81
N PRO A 370 9.46 -1.64 -20.50
CA PRO A 370 10.65 -1.03 -19.90
C PRO A 370 10.35 -0.07 -18.74
N TYR A 371 9.18 0.55 -18.75
CA TYR A 371 8.79 1.58 -17.79
C TYR A 371 7.98 1.07 -16.61
N LEU A 372 7.48 -0.18 -16.65
CA LEU A 372 6.50 -0.68 -15.70
C LEU A 372 6.87 -2.06 -15.17
N LEU A 373 7.07 -2.16 -13.87
CA LEU A 373 7.20 -3.44 -13.17
C LEU A 373 5.91 -3.73 -12.39
N ARG A 374 5.23 -4.83 -12.75
CA ARG A 374 4.02 -5.30 -12.07
C ARG A 374 4.10 -6.78 -11.75
N ARG A 375 3.87 -7.13 -10.49
CA ARG A 375 3.78 -8.51 -9.99
C ARG A 375 2.50 -8.66 -9.18
N GLU A 376 1.90 -9.82 -9.26
CA GLU A 376 0.73 -10.18 -8.47
C GLU A 376 1.13 -11.10 -7.30
N LYS A 377 0.36 -11.07 -6.21
CA LYS A 377 0.66 -11.89 -5.02
C LYS A 377 0.72 -13.37 -5.33
N LYS A 378 -0.17 -13.85 -6.22
CA LYS A 378 -0.20 -15.25 -6.63
C LYS A 378 1.10 -15.75 -7.29
N ASP A 379 1.87 -14.83 -7.91
CA ASP A 379 3.09 -15.18 -8.67
C ASP A 379 4.34 -15.17 -7.78
N VAL A 380 4.31 -14.42 -6.66
CA VAL A 380 5.50 -14.19 -5.82
C VAL A 380 5.35 -14.68 -4.37
N GLU A 381 4.13 -14.95 -3.91
CA GLU A 381 3.80 -15.29 -2.53
C GLU A 381 2.91 -16.52 -2.45
N SER A 382 3.47 -17.69 -2.72
CA SER A 382 2.74 -18.96 -2.65
C SER A 382 2.31 -19.37 -1.23
N ALA A 383 2.96 -18.83 -0.19
CA ALA A 383 2.68 -19.15 1.20
C ALA A 383 1.48 -18.38 1.80
N LEU A 384 0.90 -17.43 1.07
CA LEU A 384 -0.26 -16.70 1.58
C LEU A 384 -1.50 -17.61 1.65
N PRO A 385 -2.27 -17.56 2.76
CA PRO A 385 -3.53 -18.27 2.86
C PRO A 385 -4.51 -17.77 1.79
N LYS A 386 -5.35 -18.68 1.30
CA LYS A 386 -6.33 -18.35 0.26
C LYS A 386 -7.39 -17.38 0.79
N LYS A 387 -7.63 -16.29 0.06
CA LYS A 387 -8.73 -15.38 0.32
C LYS A 387 -10.07 -16.10 0.01
N LYS A 388 -11.01 -16.04 0.96
CA LYS A 388 -12.38 -16.53 0.77
C LYS A 388 -13.35 -15.33 0.79
N GLU A 389 -14.10 -15.15 -0.27
CA GLU A 389 -15.15 -14.14 -0.37
C GLU A 389 -16.50 -14.81 -0.18
N VAL A 390 -17.34 -14.23 0.69
CA VAL A 390 -18.67 -14.75 0.99
C VAL A 390 -19.67 -13.59 0.91
N VAL A 391 -20.71 -13.75 0.10
CA VAL A 391 -21.82 -12.81 0.03
C VAL A 391 -22.93 -13.32 0.96
N LEU A 392 -23.27 -12.50 1.96
CA LEU A 392 -24.34 -12.78 2.91
C LEU A 392 -25.54 -11.90 2.62
N TYR A 393 -26.70 -12.50 2.47
CA TYR A 393 -27.96 -11.80 2.24
C TYR A 393 -28.70 -11.60 3.57
N ALA A 394 -29.05 -10.37 3.90
CA ALA A 394 -29.87 -10.02 5.04
C ALA A 394 -31.29 -9.62 4.54
N GLN A 395 -32.31 -10.18 5.16
CA GLN A 395 -33.66 -9.75 4.90
C GLN A 395 -33.94 -8.39 5.55
N LEU A 396 -34.78 -7.57 4.92
CA LEU A 396 -35.24 -6.33 5.52
C LEU A 396 -36.13 -6.64 6.73
N ALA A 397 -35.92 -5.95 7.83
CA ALA A 397 -36.80 -5.97 8.98
C ALA A 397 -38.14 -5.31 8.61
N GLU A 398 -39.21 -5.57 9.38
CA GLU A 398 -40.56 -5.06 9.11
C GLU A 398 -40.58 -3.54 8.96
N GLU A 399 -39.87 -2.85 9.82
CA GLU A 399 -39.73 -1.40 9.79
C GLU A 399 -39.04 -0.89 8.53
N GLN A 400 -37.98 -1.58 8.09
CA GLN A 400 -37.32 -1.25 6.83
C GLN A 400 -38.24 -1.46 5.61
N ARG A 401 -39.04 -2.51 5.62
CA ARG A 401 -40.05 -2.77 4.55
C ARG A 401 -41.09 -1.67 4.48
N THR A 402 -41.65 -1.28 5.63
CA THR A 402 -42.63 -0.19 5.73
C THR A 402 -42.07 1.13 5.19
N LEU A 403 -40.85 1.49 5.57
CA LEU A 403 -40.19 2.71 5.08
C LEU A 403 -39.89 2.63 3.58
N THR A 404 -39.43 1.48 3.10
CA THR A 404 -39.15 1.28 1.68
C THR A 404 -40.42 1.43 0.87
N GLN A 405 -41.54 0.82 1.32
CA GLN A 405 -42.84 0.93 0.65
C GLN A 405 -43.37 2.37 0.67
N ALA A 406 -43.22 3.06 1.79
CA ALA A 406 -43.61 4.48 1.90
C ALA A 406 -42.82 5.40 0.94
N TYR A 407 -41.55 5.07 0.65
CA TYR A 407 -40.78 5.76 -0.39
C TYR A 407 -41.34 5.50 -1.78
N LEU A 408 -41.64 4.25 -2.11
CA LEU A 408 -42.20 3.86 -3.41
C LEU A 408 -43.60 4.47 -3.65
N ASP A 409 -44.40 4.59 -2.60
CA ASP A 409 -45.73 5.15 -2.65
C ASP A 409 -45.79 6.68 -2.51
N GLY A 410 -44.62 7.34 -2.32
CA GLY A 410 -44.53 8.79 -2.12
C GLY A 410 -45.10 9.29 -0.78
N SER A 411 -45.45 8.39 0.15
CA SER A 411 -46.05 8.70 1.46
C SER A 411 -45.07 8.88 2.61
N ILE A 412 -43.75 8.87 2.32
CA ILE A 412 -42.67 8.85 3.31
C ILE A 412 -42.76 9.99 4.32
N GLU A 413 -43.13 11.21 3.89
CA GLU A 413 -43.23 12.36 4.80
C GLU A 413 -44.30 12.13 5.90
N SER A 414 -45.42 11.50 5.55
CA SER A 414 -46.49 11.21 6.49
C SER A 414 -46.06 10.14 7.51
N VAL A 415 -45.27 9.16 7.07
CA VAL A 415 -44.74 8.08 7.93
C VAL A 415 -43.69 8.63 8.88
N LEU A 416 -42.77 9.48 8.38
CA LEU A 416 -41.74 10.11 9.22
C LEU A 416 -42.35 11.11 10.25
N LYS A 417 -43.38 11.87 9.87
CA LYS A 417 -44.11 12.75 10.81
C LYS A 417 -44.75 11.99 11.97
N LYS A 418 -45.31 10.79 11.69
CA LYS A 418 -45.88 9.93 12.73
C LYS A 418 -44.84 9.30 13.66
N ARG A 419 -43.61 9.15 13.17
CA ARG A 419 -42.51 8.54 13.92
C ARG A 419 -41.73 9.53 14.80
N SER A 420 -41.68 10.79 14.41
CA SER A 420 -41.04 11.86 15.21
C SER A 420 -42.08 12.48 16.14
N GLU A 421 -42.06 12.11 17.42
CA GLU A 421 -42.94 12.68 18.46
C GLU A 421 -42.78 14.20 18.60
N ASP A 422 -41.66 14.78 18.17
CA ASP A 422 -41.31 16.22 18.30
C ASP A 422 -41.32 17.02 16.99
N GLY A 423 -41.91 16.54 15.92
CA GLY A 423 -42.11 17.30 14.68
C GLY A 423 -40.80 17.87 14.06
N ASN A 424 -39.72 17.14 14.13
CA ASN A 424 -38.42 17.61 13.66
C ASN A 424 -38.40 17.85 12.13
N LYS A 425 -38.72 19.09 11.76
CA LYS A 425 -38.78 19.57 10.36
C LYS A 425 -37.45 19.45 9.60
N ALA A 426 -36.33 19.25 10.31
CA ALA A 426 -35.00 19.11 9.70
C ALA A 426 -34.85 17.76 8.97
N ALA A 427 -35.45 16.67 9.47
CA ALA A 427 -35.42 15.36 8.84
C ALA A 427 -36.08 15.32 7.46
N ILE A 428 -37.08 16.20 7.24
CA ILE A 428 -37.91 16.24 6.03
C ILE A 428 -37.20 17.02 4.88
N ARG A 429 -36.30 17.97 5.21
CA ARG A 429 -35.63 18.83 4.20
C ARG A 429 -34.56 18.13 3.37
N GLY A 430 -34.11 16.95 3.75
CA GLY A 430 -33.01 16.21 3.08
C GLY A 430 -33.46 15.10 2.13
N LEU A 431 -34.73 14.98 1.79
CA LEU A 431 -35.31 13.84 1.05
C LEU A 431 -35.10 13.85 -0.47
N ASN A 432 -34.41 14.86 -1.01
CA ASN A 432 -34.30 15.09 -2.47
C ASN A 432 -33.56 14.00 -3.26
N ASN A 433 -32.85 13.06 -2.61
CA ASN A 433 -32.15 11.97 -3.27
C ASN A 433 -32.70 10.62 -2.80
N GLU A 434 -33.70 10.10 -3.50
CA GLU A 434 -34.38 8.86 -3.16
C GLU A 434 -33.47 7.66 -3.00
N LEU A 435 -32.50 7.48 -3.93
CA LEU A 435 -31.53 6.37 -3.86
C LEU A 435 -30.68 6.44 -2.60
N MET A 436 -30.25 7.65 -2.20
CA MET A 436 -29.47 7.83 -0.98
C MET A 436 -30.32 7.52 0.27
N GLN A 437 -31.58 7.90 0.28
CA GLN A 437 -32.46 7.63 1.41
C GLN A 437 -32.79 6.14 1.50
N LEU A 438 -33.06 5.46 0.39
CA LEU A 438 -33.25 4.01 0.36
C LEU A 438 -31.98 3.25 0.84
N ARG A 439 -30.80 3.73 0.48
CA ARG A 439 -29.54 3.19 1.04
C ARG A 439 -29.45 3.36 2.55
N LYS A 440 -29.89 4.51 3.09
CA LYS A 440 -29.97 4.72 4.55
C LYS A 440 -30.94 3.72 5.18
N VAL A 441 -32.14 3.55 4.64
CA VAL A 441 -33.11 2.55 5.12
C VAL A 441 -32.50 1.15 5.14
N CYS A 442 -31.82 0.76 4.07
CA CYS A 442 -31.17 -0.56 3.98
C CYS A 442 -30.06 -0.76 5.01
N ASN A 443 -29.35 0.31 5.39
CA ASN A 443 -28.31 0.23 6.41
C ASN A 443 -28.89 0.27 7.83
N HIS A 444 -29.69 1.27 8.17
CA HIS A 444 -30.48 1.35 9.38
C HIS A 444 -31.58 2.41 9.26
N PRO A 445 -32.82 2.13 9.69
CA PRO A 445 -33.96 3.08 9.61
C PRO A 445 -33.67 4.43 10.29
N ASP A 446 -32.99 4.41 11.42
CA ASP A 446 -32.71 5.61 12.22
C ASP A 446 -31.73 6.59 11.53
N LEU A 447 -31.01 6.17 10.51
CA LEU A 447 -30.20 7.08 9.66
C LEU A 447 -31.06 8.08 8.86
N LEU A 448 -32.40 7.85 8.74
CA LEU A 448 -33.29 8.80 8.12
C LEU A 448 -33.70 9.92 9.07
N THR A 449 -33.91 9.58 10.34
CA THR A 449 -34.53 10.47 11.32
C THR A 449 -33.53 11.37 12.02
N GLY A 450 -32.24 11.03 11.97
CA GLY A 450 -31.19 11.79 12.67
C GLY A 450 -31.40 11.85 14.19
N GLN A 451 -32.12 10.89 14.74
CA GLN A 451 -32.49 10.88 16.18
C GLN A 451 -31.31 10.78 17.13
N PHE A 452 -30.11 10.43 16.58
CA PHE A 452 -28.87 10.37 17.36
C PHE A 452 -28.32 11.73 17.78
N ASP A 453 -28.73 12.82 17.10
CA ASP A 453 -28.12 14.14 17.29
C ASP A 453 -28.85 15.02 18.31
N THR A 454 -30.08 14.68 18.71
CA THR A 454 -30.95 15.62 19.45
C THR A 454 -31.18 15.29 20.91
N SER A 455 -31.06 14.03 21.35
CA SER A 455 -31.27 13.64 22.75
C SER A 455 -30.06 13.17 23.52
N GLY A 456 -28.94 12.92 22.84
CA GLY A 456 -27.73 12.39 23.48
C GLY A 456 -27.82 10.95 23.99
N GLU A 457 -28.99 10.32 23.90
CA GLU A 457 -29.20 8.94 24.32
C GLU A 457 -29.45 8.05 23.10
N PHE A 458 -28.56 7.10 22.89
CA PHE A 458 -28.77 6.07 21.87
C PHE A 458 -29.86 5.09 22.32
N PRO A 459 -30.71 4.60 21.36
CA PRO A 459 -31.65 3.53 21.66
C PRO A 459 -30.92 2.26 22.12
N SER A 460 -31.59 1.41 22.92
CA SER A 460 -30.98 0.15 23.36
C SER A 460 -30.56 -0.72 22.17
N PRO A 461 -29.49 -1.51 22.28
CA PRO A 461 -29.03 -2.41 21.22
C PRO A 461 -30.13 -3.34 20.71
N GLU A 462 -30.97 -3.84 21.58
CA GLU A 462 -32.09 -4.73 21.23
C GLU A 462 -33.10 -4.04 20.32
N LYS A 463 -33.37 -2.75 20.53
CA LYS A 463 -34.24 -1.95 19.65
C LYS A 463 -33.59 -1.75 18.30
N LEU A 464 -32.33 -1.35 18.26
CA LEU A 464 -31.56 -1.16 17.03
C LEU A 464 -31.47 -2.46 16.20
N MET A 465 -31.28 -3.59 16.87
CA MET A 465 -31.27 -4.92 16.22
C MET A 465 -32.61 -5.28 15.59
N LYS A 466 -33.72 -5.07 16.30
CA LYS A 466 -35.06 -5.37 15.77
C LYS A 466 -35.41 -4.57 14.52
N GLN A 467 -34.89 -3.36 14.42
CA GLN A 467 -35.15 -2.45 13.31
C GLN A 467 -34.37 -2.76 12.02
N CYS A 468 -33.29 -3.52 12.09
CA CYS A 468 -32.35 -3.70 10.96
C CYS A 468 -31.89 -5.15 10.77
N GLY A 469 -32.29 -5.76 9.67
CA GLY A 469 -31.89 -7.14 9.35
C GLY A 469 -30.41 -7.30 9.10
N LYS A 470 -29.72 -6.29 8.53
CA LYS A 470 -28.25 -6.33 8.38
C LYS A 470 -27.53 -6.35 9.73
N LEU A 471 -28.03 -5.57 10.69
CA LEU A 471 -27.42 -5.47 12.01
C LEU A 471 -27.59 -6.78 12.79
N GLN A 472 -28.79 -7.42 12.69
CA GLN A 472 -29.03 -8.76 13.26
C GLN A 472 -28.07 -9.82 12.70
N LEU A 473 -27.85 -9.80 11.38
CA LEU A 473 -26.93 -10.74 10.74
C LEU A 473 -25.50 -10.44 11.16
N LEU A 474 -25.10 -9.17 11.23
CA LEU A 474 -23.78 -8.74 11.64
C LEU A 474 -23.46 -9.20 13.07
N GLU A 475 -24.37 -9.02 14.02
CA GLU A 475 -24.18 -9.45 15.42
C GLU A 475 -23.85 -10.93 15.48
N ARG A 476 -24.67 -11.79 14.86
CA ARG A 476 -24.45 -13.25 14.83
C ARG A 476 -23.11 -13.64 14.21
N VAL A 477 -22.68 -12.93 13.16
CA VAL A 477 -21.39 -13.16 12.53
C VAL A 477 -20.25 -12.75 13.46
N LEU A 478 -20.38 -11.57 14.10
CA LEU A 478 -19.34 -11.07 15.02
C LEU A 478 -19.18 -11.95 16.26
N GLU A 479 -20.28 -12.43 16.85
CA GLU A 479 -20.24 -13.40 17.96
C GLU A 479 -19.43 -14.63 17.60
N ARG A 480 -19.68 -15.21 16.42
CA ARG A 480 -18.94 -16.40 15.96
C ARG A 480 -17.46 -16.10 15.70
N LEU A 481 -17.16 -14.95 15.09
CA LEU A 481 -15.79 -14.53 14.83
C LEU A 481 -15.01 -14.27 16.13
N ARG A 482 -15.68 -13.67 17.13
CA ARG A 482 -15.08 -13.42 18.44
C ARG A 482 -14.78 -14.73 19.19
N CYS A 483 -15.70 -15.69 19.18
CA CYS A 483 -15.46 -17.02 19.77
C CYS A 483 -14.23 -17.71 19.16
N ASN A 484 -13.92 -17.45 17.90
CA ASN A 484 -12.78 -17.99 17.18
C ASN A 484 -11.55 -17.08 17.23
N GLN A 485 -11.55 -16.02 18.03
CA GLN A 485 -10.44 -15.08 18.21
C GLN A 485 -10.00 -14.34 16.93
N HIS A 486 -10.90 -14.15 15.96
CA HIS A 486 -10.64 -13.34 14.77
C HIS A 486 -10.59 -11.85 15.10
N LYS A 487 -9.83 -11.07 14.34
CA LYS A 487 -9.88 -9.59 14.34
C LYS A 487 -10.55 -9.08 13.08
N VAL A 488 -11.51 -8.17 13.23
CA VAL A 488 -12.45 -7.81 12.17
C VAL A 488 -12.32 -6.34 11.78
N LEU A 489 -12.22 -6.07 10.48
CA LEU A 489 -12.38 -4.71 9.92
C LEU A 489 -13.81 -4.55 9.40
N ILE A 490 -14.49 -3.47 9.79
CA ILE A 490 -15.81 -3.13 9.27
C ILE A 490 -15.75 -1.79 8.54
N PHE A 491 -16.05 -1.82 7.25
CA PHE A 491 -16.11 -0.63 6.40
C PHE A 491 -17.56 -0.16 6.22
N SER A 492 -17.79 1.14 6.42
CA SER A 492 -19.05 1.80 6.06
C SER A 492 -18.81 3.08 5.27
N GLN A 493 -19.73 3.41 4.37
CA GLN A 493 -19.71 4.69 3.64
C GLN A 493 -20.29 5.84 4.46
N MET A 494 -21.05 5.53 5.52
CA MET A 494 -21.75 6.50 6.35
C MET A 494 -21.14 6.54 7.74
N SER A 495 -20.63 7.72 8.17
CA SER A 495 -20.08 7.90 9.51
C SER A 495 -21.14 7.65 10.60
N GLN A 496 -22.37 8.13 10.40
CA GLN A 496 -23.49 7.85 11.31
C GLN A 496 -23.77 6.35 11.52
N MET A 497 -23.48 5.50 10.51
CA MET A 497 -23.57 4.05 10.70
C MET A 497 -22.44 3.52 11.60
N LEU A 498 -21.26 4.14 11.55
CA LEU A 498 -20.19 3.79 12.47
C LEU A 498 -20.53 4.20 13.91
N ASP A 499 -21.24 5.33 14.11
CA ASP A 499 -21.70 5.77 15.45
C ASP A 499 -22.63 4.70 16.06
N LEU A 500 -23.57 4.17 15.27
CA LEU A 500 -24.44 3.07 15.70
C LEU A 500 -23.70 1.78 16.02
N LEU A 501 -22.76 1.41 15.15
CA LEU A 501 -21.97 0.20 15.34
C LEU A 501 -21.09 0.30 16.58
N GLU A 502 -20.45 1.46 16.81
CA GLU A 502 -19.61 1.74 17.97
C GLU A 502 -20.44 1.60 19.25
N HIS A 503 -21.63 2.24 19.30
CA HIS A 503 -22.53 2.12 20.42
C HIS A 503 -22.93 0.65 20.72
N VAL A 504 -23.30 -0.12 19.69
CA VAL A 504 -23.67 -1.53 19.86
C VAL A 504 -22.48 -2.38 20.36
N LEU A 505 -21.28 -2.16 19.80
CA LEU A 505 -20.07 -2.88 20.23
C LEU A 505 -19.70 -2.56 21.66
N ASP A 506 -19.81 -1.29 22.07
CA ASP A 506 -19.51 -0.81 23.42
C ASP A 506 -20.47 -1.42 24.45
N GLN A 507 -21.78 -1.41 24.17
CA GLN A 507 -22.80 -2.04 25.01
C GLN A 507 -22.62 -3.57 25.13
N ARG A 508 -22.04 -4.23 24.14
CA ARG A 508 -21.69 -5.67 24.18
C ARG A 508 -20.33 -5.92 24.88
N GLY A 509 -19.60 -4.87 25.27
CA GLY A 509 -18.25 -4.97 25.83
C GLY A 509 -17.25 -5.52 24.81
N TRP A 510 -17.42 -5.22 23.53
CA TRP A 510 -16.53 -5.66 22.47
C TRP A 510 -15.59 -4.51 22.10
N GLY A 511 -14.34 -4.62 22.51
CA GLY A 511 -13.34 -3.57 22.26
C GLY A 511 -13.25 -3.20 20.78
N CYS A 512 -13.38 -1.91 20.49
CA CYS A 512 -13.27 -1.41 19.12
C CYS A 512 -12.33 -0.21 19.02
N CYS A 513 -11.84 0.00 17.79
CA CYS A 513 -11.14 1.19 17.33
C CYS A 513 -11.90 1.80 16.17
N ARG A 514 -11.73 3.11 15.92
CA ARG A 514 -12.43 3.82 14.85
C ARG A 514 -11.53 4.83 14.15
N ILE A 515 -11.61 4.86 12.81
CA ILE A 515 -11.04 5.94 12.00
C ILE A 515 -12.06 6.40 10.95
N ASP A 516 -12.36 7.69 10.98
CA ASP A 516 -13.15 8.39 9.99
C ASP A 516 -12.46 9.68 9.51
N GLY A 517 -13.20 10.54 8.81
CA GLY A 517 -12.66 11.79 8.27
C GLY A 517 -12.32 12.85 9.31
N THR A 518 -12.83 12.74 10.53
CA THR A 518 -12.69 13.74 11.60
C THR A 518 -11.50 13.48 12.52
N VAL A 519 -11.00 12.23 12.56
CA VAL A 519 -9.91 11.80 13.46
C VAL A 519 -8.59 12.44 13.05
N ALA A 520 -7.89 13.07 13.99
CA ALA A 520 -6.58 13.67 13.77
C ALA A 520 -5.51 12.63 13.40
N MET A 521 -4.39 13.08 12.83
CA MET A 521 -3.38 12.17 12.27
C MET A 521 -2.66 11.37 13.38
N GLU A 522 -2.39 12.01 14.50
CA GLU A 522 -1.73 11.39 15.67
C GLU A 522 -2.63 10.32 16.28
N ASP A 523 -3.91 10.65 16.48
CA ASP A 523 -4.92 9.72 17.02
C ASP A 523 -5.11 8.50 16.09
N ARG A 524 -5.01 8.68 14.77
CA ARG A 524 -5.08 7.55 13.81
C ARG A 524 -3.98 6.54 14.03
N GLN A 525 -2.75 7.00 14.28
CA GLN A 525 -1.63 6.10 14.55
C GLN A 525 -1.84 5.32 15.84
N GLU A 526 -2.32 6.00 16.88
CA GLU A 526 -2.61 5.35 18.16
C GLU A 526 -3.72 4.30 18.02
N GLN A 527 -4.79 4.60 17.28
CA GLN A 527 -5.87 3.62 16.99
C GLN A 527 -5.34 2.41 16.22
N ILE A 528 -4.48 2.62 15.22
CA ILE A 528 -3.87 1.54 14.44
C ILE A 528 -2.95 0.69 15.32
N ARG A 529 -2.12 1.32 16.14
CA ARG A 529 -1.22 0.64 17.07
C ARG A 529 -2.02 -0.19 18.08
N LYS A 530 -3.02 0.42 18.71
CA LYS A 530 -3.91 -0.25 19.65
C LYS A 530 -4.57 -1.49 19.03
N PHE A 531 -5.12 -1.37 17.83
CA PHE A 531 -5.74 -2.51 17.15
C PHE A 531 -4.74 -3.63 16.85
N ASN A 532 -3.53 -3.30 16.41
CA ASN A 532 -2.53 -4.31 16.06
C ASN A 532 -1.94 -5.01 17.29
N GLU A 533 -1.74 -4.29 18.40
CA GLU A 533 -1.02 -4.78 19.59
C GLU A 533 -1.95 -5.31 20.69
N ASP A 534 -3.11 -4.69 20.91
CA ASP A 534 -4.03 -5.05 21.99
C ASP A 534 -4.91 -6.26 21.60
N PRO A 535 -4.78 -7.41 22.27
CA PRO A 535 -5.61 -8.58 21.99
C PRO A 535 -7.10 -8.37 22.33
N ASN A 536 -7.43 -7.42 23.21
CA ASN A 536 -8.81 -7.15 23.62
C ASN A 536 -9.56 -6.32 22.57
N THR A 537 -8.85 -5.64 21.69
CA THR A 537 -9.46 -4.86 20.62
C THR A 537 -9.82 -5.81 19.47
N PHE A 538 -11.14 -6.04 19.32
CA PHE A 538 -11.71 -7.04 18.41
C PHE A 538 -12.06 -6.46 17.04
N VAL A 539 -12.66 -5.27 17.00
CA VAL A 539 -13.19 -4.66 15.78
C VAL A 539 -12.50 -3.34 15.47
N PHE A 540 -12.26 -3.09 14.18
CA PHE A 540 -11.85 -1.79 13.68
C PHE A 540 -12.90 -1.22 12.74
N LEU A 541 -13.49 -0.09 13.10
CA LEU A 541 -14.49 0.62 12.33
C LEU A 541 -13.85 1.66 11.41
N LEU A 542 -14.18 1.62 10.13
CA LEU A 542 -13.52 2.45 9.11
C LEU A 542 -14.54 3.05 8.16
N THR A 543 -14.41 4.36 7.87
CA THR A 543 -15.06 4.87 6.66
C THR A 543 -14.30 4.44 5.43
N THR A 544 -14.99 4.13 4.33
CA THR A 544 -14.35 3.72 3.07
C THR A 544 -13.38 4.76 2.52
N ARG A 545 -13.56 6.05 2.83
CA ARG A 545 -12.65 7.13 2.43
C ARG A 545 -11.41 7.20 3.32
N ALA A 546 -11.57 7.11 4.63
CA ALA A 546 -10.45 7.21 5.57
C ALA A 546 -9.62 5.92 5.62
N GLY A 547 -10.28 4.76 5.48
CA GLY A 547 -9.63 3.44 5.48
C GLY A 547 -9.13 2.97 4.11
N GLY A 548 -9.47 3.69 3.03
CA GLY A 548 -9.19 3.29 1.65
C GLY A 548 -7.74 3.46 1.20
N LEU A 549 -6.86 4.07 1.99
CA LEU A 549 -5.52 4.43 1.57
C LEU A 549 -4.46 3.99 2.59
N GLY A 550 -3.80 2.88 2.32
CA GLY A 550 -2.48 2.54 2.87
C GLY A 550 -2.36 2.38 4.39
N LEU A 551 -3.44 2.07 5.11
CA LEU A 551 -3.37 1.74 6.52
C LEU A 551 -2.77 0.34 6.71
N ASN A 552 -1.88 0.19 7.69
CA ASN A 552 -1.27 -1.09 8.02
C ASN A 552 -2.03 -1.77 9.17
N LEU A 553 -2.98 -2.66 8.84
CA LEU A 553 -3.87 -3.35 9.77
C LEU A 553 -3.61 -4.87 9.72
N MET A 554 -2.36 -5.27 10.00
CA MET A 554 -1.89 -6.66 9.85
C MET A 554 -2.54 -7.64 10.81
N ALA A 555 -3.07 -7.19 11.94
CA ALA A 555 -3.70 -8.05 12.92
C ALA A 555 -5.07 -8.60 12.45
N ALA A 556 -5.70 -7.96 11.45
CA ALA A 556 -6.99 -8.37 10.95
C ALA A 556 -6.89 -9.52 9.95
N ASP A 557 -7.74 -10.51 10.10
CA ASP A 557 -7.92 -11.65 9.20
C ASP A 557 -9.29 -11.66 8.51
N THR A 558 -10.22 -10.85 8.97
CA THR A 558 -11.59 -10.78 8.46
C THR A 558 -11.97 -9.34 8.10
N VAL A 559 -12.53 -9.16 6.91
CA VAL A 559 -12.99 -7.85 6.41
C VAL A 559 -14.45 -7.94 6.04
N ARG A 560 -15.24 -6.96 6.50
CA ARG A 560 -16.64 -6.79 6.13
C ARG A 560 -16.89 -5.40 5.55
N VAL A 561 -17.62 -5.36 4.45
CA VAL A 561 -18.19 -4.12 3.89
C VAL A 561 -19.67 -4.10 4.24
N HIS A 562 -20.09 -3.02 4.93
CA HIS A 562 -21.46 -2.83 5.42
C HIS A 562 -22.26 -1.89 4.52
#